data_d8e5ba9683e706a24cd759a52431f64a
#
_entry.id   d8e5ba9683e706a24cd759a52431f64a
#
_cell.length_a   1.000
_cell.length_b   1.000
_cell.length_c   1.000
_cell.angle_alpha   90.00
_cell.angle_beta   90.00
_cell.angle_gamma   90.00
#
_symmetry.space_group_name_H-M   'P 1'
#
loop_
_entity.id
_entity.type
_entity.pdbx_description
1 polymer ?
#
loop_
_entity_poly.entity_id
_entity_poly.type
_entity_poly.pdbx_seq_one_letter_code
_entity_poly.pdbx_strand_id
1 'polypeptide(L)'
;MIKKSCKHLSILLVSFACLFPFILLLFFSLTNKWPFPEILPFGFETSNWEEMVFGTRGLYWNTALSAIIATPVAVFSTALGFITARVISISPKGDMLLFISYLPFALSPVVLSLSLLYLFLKLNMVGTVSGVMLAQLMSSFAFATIFFTTFWNIKARALEELVYTLGGTTWQAFRKVIIPGLKGPILLC
;
A
#
# COMPACT_ATOMS: atom_id res chain seq x y z
N MET A 1 5.76 -33.66 24.70
CA MET A 1 6.88 -33.28 23.79
C MET A 1 6.43 -33.23 22.33
N ILE A 2 5.68 -34.16 21.80
CA ILE A 2 5.25 -34.26 20.39
C ILE A 2 4.50 -33.02 19.88
N LYS A 3 3.61 -32.44 20.69
CA LYS A 3 2.79 -31.26 20.31
C LYS A 3 3.63 -29.98 20.09
N LYS A 4 4.74 -29.82 20.80
CA LYS A 4 5.66 -28.69 20.64
C LYS A 4 6.50 -28.81 19.37
N SER A 5 6.96 -30.02 19.07
CA SER A 5 7.74 -30.32 17.86
C SER A 5 6.92 -30.13 16.59
N CYS A 6 5.66 -30.56 16.60
CA CYS A 6 4.73 -30.37 15.49
C CYS A 6 4.44 -28.87 15.22
N LYS A 7 4.33 -28.06 16.28
CA LYS A 7 4.15 -26.61 16.15
C LYS A 7 5.38 -25.91 15.54
N HIS A 8 6.58 -26.31 15.92
CA HIS A 8 7.80 -25.74 15.32
C HIS A 8 7.97 -26.15 13.86
N LEU A 9 7.62 -27.40 13.52
CA LEU A 9 7.64 -27.89 12.16
C LEU A 9 6.65 -27.13 11.25
N SER A 10 5.42 -26.90 11.73
CA SER A 10 4.43 -26.12 10.94
C SER A 10 4.84 -24.65 10.78
N ILE A 11 5.41 -24.02 11.80
CA ILE A 11 5.94 -22.64 11.67
C ILE A 11 7.07 -22.59 10.64
N LEU A 12 7.98 -23.55 10.68
CA LEU A 12 9.11 -23.62 9.74
C LEU A 12 8.64 -23.84 8.30
N LEU A 13 7.65 -24.71 8.09
CA LEU A 13 7.02 -24.95 6.79
C LEU A 13 6.34 -23.68 6.23
N VAL A 14 5.57 -22.97 7.06
CA VAL A 14 4.90 -21.72 6.66
C VAL A 14 5.94 -20.65 6.36
N SER A 15 6.97 -20.51 7.20
CA SER A 15 8.04 -19.53 6.94
C SER A 15 8.80 -19.84 5.65
N PHE A 16 9.08 -21.11 5.38
CA PHE A 16 9.71 -21.53 4.13
C PHE A 16 8.81 -21.25 2.91
N ALA A 17 7.51 -21.57 3.01
CA ALA A 17 6.56 -21.28 1.94
C ALA A 17 6.43 -19.78 1.64
N CYS A 18 6.51 -18.93 2.68
CA CYS A 18 6.52 -17.47 2.50
C CYS A 18 7.84 -16.93 1.91
N LEU A 19 8.97 -17.51 2.27
CA LEU A 19 10.29 -17.09 1.77
C LEU A 19 10.62 -17.65 0.39
N PHE A 20 10.05 -18.78 0.01
CA PHE A 20 10.33 -19.47 -1.24
C PHE A 20 10.18 -18.59 -2.49
N PRO A 21 9.11 -17.81 -2.68
CA PRO A 21 8.99 -16.90 -3.83
C PRO A 21 10.12 -15.87 -3.90
N PHE A 22 10.57 -15.34 -2.77
CA PHE A 22 11.67 -14.37 -2.72
C PHE A 22 13.02 -15.03 -3.08
N ILE A 23 13.23 -16.25 -2.62
CA ILE A 23 14.42 -17.04 -2.99
C ILE A 23 14.41 -17.31 -4.50
N LEU A 24 13.27 -17.71 -5.06
CA LEU A 24 13.13 -17.89 -6.51
C LEU A 24 13.42 -16.61 -7.29
N LEU A 25 12.90 -15.46 -6.86
CA LEU A 25 13.18 -14.18 -7.49
C LEU A 25 14.66 -13.83 -7.46
N LEU A 26 15.35 -14.11 -6.35
CA LEU A 26 16.81 -13.93 -6.26
C LEU A 26 17.54 -14.85 -7.24
N PHE A 27 17.13 -16.10 -7.36
CA PHE A 27 17.69 -17.02 -8.36
C PHE A 27 17.46 -16.50 -9.78
N PHE A 28 16.25 -16.10 -10.14
CA PHE A 28 15.95 -15.52 -11.44
C PHE A 28 16.75 -14.25 -11.72
N SER A 29 16.98 -13.44 -10.72
CA SER A 29 17.76 -12.20 -10.83
C SER A 29 19.26 -12.45 -11.15
N LEU A 30 19.80 -13.57 -10.71
CA LEU A 30 21.21 -13.95 -10.91
C LEU A 30 21.43 -14.87 -12.12
N THR A 31 20.40 -15.17 -12.91
CA THR A 31 20.50 -16.06 -14.07
C THR A 31 20.19 -15.33 -15.34
N ASN A 32 21.03 -15.53 -16.37
CA ASN A 32 20.81 -14.86 -17.67
C ASN A 32 19.76 -15.60 -18.52
N LYS A 33 19.79 -16.93 -18.53
CA LYS A 33 18.82 -17.74 -19.30
C LYS A 33 18.39 -18.96 -18.49
N TRP A 34 17.09 -19.15 -18.40
CA TRP A 34 16.49 -20.35 -17.85
C TRP A 34 15.52 -20.94 -18.88
N PRO A 35 16.06 -21.71 -19.84
CA PRO A 35 15.20 -22.28 -20.87
C PRO A 35 14.34 -23.41 -20.31
N PHE A 36 13.04 -23.34 -20.57
CA PHE A 36 12.16 -24.49 -20.34
C PHE A 36 12.56 -25.66 -21.26
N PRO A 37 12.63 -26.92 -20.79
CA PRO A 37 12.07 -27.48 -19.53
C PRO A 37 13.09 -27.72 -18.41
N GLU A 38 14.16 -27.00 -18.34
CA GLU A 38 15.22 -27.25 -17.36
C GLU A 38 14.85 -26.83 -15.94
N ILE A 39 15.22 -27.68 -14.97
CA ILE A 39 14.88 -27.50 -13.56
C ILE A 39 15.85 -26.52 -12.87
N LEU A 40 17.09 -26.44 -13.37
CA LEU A 40 18.15 -25.58 -12.83
C LEU A 40 18.67 -24.61 -13.88
N PRO A 41 18.99 -23.37 -13.52
CA PRO A 41 19.52 -22.38 -14.45
C PRO A 41 20.95 -22.71 -14.89
N PHE A 42 21.27 -22.45 -16.16
CA PHE A 42 22.62 -22.52 -16.70
C PHE A 42 23.42 -21.26 -16.36
N GLY A 43 24.27 -21.38 -15.37
CA GLY A 43 25.22 -20.32 -15.01
C GLY A 43 24.62 -19.17 -14.19
N PHE A 44 25.42 -18.65 -13.32
CA PHE A 44 25.12 -17.41 -12.56
C PHE A 44 25.86 -16.26 -13.21
N GLU A 45 25.14 -15.22 -13.57
CA GLU A 45 25.68 -13.99 -14.16
C GLU A 45 25.06 -12.78 -13.47
N THR A 46 25.88 -11.76 -13.29
CA THR A 46 25.45 -10.45 -12.77
C THR A 46 25.05 -9.48 -13.89
N SER A 47 25.02 -9.94 -15.12
CA SER A 47 24.74 -9.13 -16.32
C SER A 47 23.38 -8.39 -16.21
N ASN A 48 22.36 -9.01 -15.65
CA ASN A 48 21.05 -8.37 -15.41
C ASN A 48 21.17 -7.16 -14.47
N TRP A 49 22.04 -7.23 -13.47
CA TRP A 49 22.28 -6.13 -12.53
C TRP A 49 23.13 -5.03 -13.16
N GLU A 50 24.11 -5.41 -13.94
CA GLU A 50 24.93 -4.45 -14.70
C GLU A 50 24.09 -3.71 -15.73
N GLU A 51 23.23 -4.41 -16.46
CA GLU A 51 22.29 -3.80 -17.41
C GLU A 51 21.27 -2.90 -16.70
N MET A 52 20.78 -3.29 -15.50
CA MET A 52 19.90 -2.47 -14.71
C MET A 52 20.54 -1.15 -14.26
N VAL A 53 21.81 -1.20 -13.83
CA VAL A 53 22.53 -0.04 -13.27
C VAL A 53 23.17 0.80 -14.38
N PHE A 54 23.79 0.17 -15.38
CA PHE A 54 24.63 0.85 -16.38
C PHE A 54 24.11 0.78 -17.81
N GLY A 55 23.23 -0.18 -18.14
CA GLY A 55 22.92 -0.53 -19.52
C GLY A 55 21.82 0.31 -20.16
N THR A 56 20.67 0.38 -19.58
CA THR A 56 19.53 1.06 -20.20
C THR A 56 19.08 2.26 -19.37
N ARG A 57 19.32 3.46 -19.88
CA ARG A 57 18.73 4.71 -19.35
C ARG A 57 17.22 4.58 -19.09
N GLY A 58 16.54 3.68 -19.79
CA GLY A 58 15.12 3.42 -19.66
C GLY A 58 14.71 2.86 -18.30
N LEU A 59 15.43 1.88 -17.75
CA LEU A 59 14.99 1.24 -16.51
C LEU A 59 15.18 2.14 -15.29
N TYR A 60 16.36 2.78 -15.17
CA TYR A 60 16.62 3.76 -14.12
C TYR A 60 15.65 4.95 -14.17
N TRP A 61 15.45 5.49 -15.37
CA TRP A 61 14.53 6.61 -15.59
C TRP A 61 13.09 6.25 -15.28
N ASN A 62 12.63 5.08 -15.72
CA ASN A 62 11.28 4.60 -15.45
C ASN A 62 11.05 4.36 -13.95
N THR A 63 12.05 3.84 -13.24
CA THR A 63 11.98 3.67 -11.78
C THR A 63 11.93 5.02 -11.06
N ALA A 64 12.78 5.96 -11.46
CA ALA A 64 12.75 7.32 -10.91
C ALA A 64 11.42 8.03 -11.18
N LEU A 65 10.89 7.93 -12.41
CA LEU A 65 9.58 8.48 -12.76
C LEU A 65 8.46 7.86 -11.93
N SER A 66 8.49 6.53 -11.74
CA SER A 66 7.53 5.85 -10.88
C SER A 66 7.59 6.35 -9.44
N ALA A 67 8.77 6.55 -8.89
CA ALA A 67 8.93 7.12 -7.54
C ALA A 67 8.43 8.56 -7.44
N ILE A 68 8.70 9.39 -8.46
CA ILE A 68 8.21 10.77 -8.54
C ILE A 68 6.68 10.83 -8.60
N ILE A 69 6.05 9.90 -9.31
CA ILE A 69 4.59 9.81 -9.39
C ILE A 69 4.00 9.25 -8.09
N ALA A 70 4.58 8.21 -7.54
CA ALA A 70 4.07 7.54 -6.35
C ALA A 70 4.14 8.40 -5.09
N THR A 71 5.18 9.22 -4.94
CA THR A 71 5.39 10.05 -3.75
C THR A 71 4.24 11.05 -3.50
N PRO A 72 3.85 11.91 -4.45
CA PRO A 72 2.72 12.82 -4.24
C PRO A 72 1.41 12.07 -4.06
N VAL A 73 1.18 10.99 -4.80
CA VAL A 73 -0.01 10.16 -4.63
C VAL A 73 -0.10 9.60 -3.22
N ALA A 74 0.99 9.07 -2.69
CA ALA A 74 1.05 8.54 -1.32
C ALA A 74 0.76 9.63 -0.28
N VAL A 75 1.37 10.80 -0.41
CA VAL A 75 1.16 11.93 0.51
C VAL A 75 -0.29 12.41 0.47
N PHE A 76 -0.83 12.65 -0.72
CA PHE A 76 -2.21 13.14 -0.85
C PHE A 76 -3.24 12.11 -0.42
N SER A 77 -3.10 10.85 -0.83
CA SER A 77 -4.02 9.78 -0.43
C SER A 77 -4.02 9.54 1.07
N THR A 78 -2.85 9.57 1.70
CA THR A 78 -2.70 9.41 3.16
C THR A 78 -3.33 10.59 3.91
N ALA A 79 -3.05 11.82 3.49
CA ALA A 79 -3.59 13.02 4.14
C ALA A 79 -5.12 13.08 4.01
N LEU A 80 -5.65 12.88 2.79
CA LEU A 80 -7.09 12.89 2.54
C LEU A 80 -7.78 11.71 3.23
N GLY A 81 -7.20 10.52 3.17
CA GLY A 81 -7.73 9.32 3.84
C GLY A 81 -7.81 9.48 5.35
N PHE A 82 -6.79 10.10 5.96
CA PHE A 82 -6.79 10.40 7.39
C PHE A 82 -7.92 11.37 7.79
N ILE A 83 -8.08 12.47 7.03
CA ILE A 83 -9.13 13.46 7.28
C ILE A 83 -10.51 12.82 7.09
N THR A 84 -10.70 12.05 6.01
CA THR A 84 -11.96 11.36 5.71
C THR A 84 -12.30 10.33 6.78
N ALA A 85 -11.34 9.54 7.22
CA ALA A 85 -11.52 8.56 8.30
C ALA A 85 -11.99 9.22 9.61
N ARG A 86 -11.44 10.40 9.94
CA ARG A 86 -11.89 11.19 11.09
C ARG A 86 -13.36 11.62 10.93
N VAL A 87 -13.72 12.15 9.76
CA VAL A 87 -15.11 12.56 9.47
C VAL A 87 -16.07 11.35 9.58
N ILE A 88 -15.69 10.21 9.03
CA ILE A 88 -16.46 8.96 9.14
C ILE A 88 -16.67 8.58 10.60
N SER A 89 -15.64 8.66 11.43
CA SER A 89 -15.72 8.26 12.85
C SER A 89 -16.66 9.14 13.69
N ILE A 90 -16.87 10.39 13.29
CA ILE A 90 -17.71 11.37 14.02
C ILE A 90 -19.12 11.44 13.44
N SER A 91 -19.31 11.06 12.17
CA SER A 91 -20.56 11.20 11.45
C SER A 91 -21.62 10.20 11.95
N PRO A 92 -22.89 10.62 12.10
CA PRO A 92 -23.99 9.68 12.37
C PRO A 92 -24.23 8.70 11.21
N LYS A 93 -23.76 9.03 10.00
CA LYS A 93 -23.80 8.17 8.80
C LYS A 93 -22.43 7.51 8.52
N GLY A 94 -21.61 7.32 9.53
CA GLY A 94 -20.27 6.78 9.42
C GLY A 94 -20.20 5.43 8.71
N ASP A 95 -21.13 4.53 9.04
CA ASP A 95 -21.19 3.19 8.41
C ASP A 95 -21.48 3.26 6.90
N MET A 96 -22.36 4.16 6.48
CA MET A 96 -22.64 4.37 5.06
C MET A 96 -21.43 4.96 4.32
N LEU A 97 -20.75 5.93 4.92
CA LEU A 97 -19.54 6.52 4.34
C LEU A 97 -18.40 5.50 4.26
N LEU A 98 -18.29 4.66 5.29
CA LEU A 98 -17.32 3.56 5.30
C LEU A 98 -17.62 2.55 4.19
N PHE A 99 -18.90 2.17 4.02
CA PHE A 99 -19.31 1.28 2.93
C PHE A 99 -18.94 1.84 1.55
N ILE A 100 -19.17 3.13 1.32
CA ILE A 100 -18.77 3.81 0.07
C ILE A 100 -17.25 3.74 -0.13
N SER A 101 -16.48 3.89 0.94
CA SER A 101 -15.00 3.78 0.89
C SER A 101 -14.53 2.38 0.54
N TYR A 102 -15.31 1.33 0.85
CA TYR A 102 -15.02 -0.04 0.45
C TYR A 102 -15.37 -0.35 -1.01
N LEU A 103 -16.15 0.50 -1.68
CA LEU A 103 -16.65 0.22 -3.03
C LEU A 103 -15.55 -0.12 -4.05
N PRO A 104 -14.39 0.57 -4.10
CA PRO A 104 -13.29 0.22 -5.00
C PRO A 104 -12.73 -1.19 -4.77
N PHE A 105 -12.79 -1.70 -3.53
CA PHE A 105 -12.33 -3.05 -3.18
C PHE A 105 -13.40 -4.12 -3.37
N ALA A 106 -14.68 -3.73 -3.33
CA ALA A 106 -15.80 -4.65 -3.58
C ALA A 106 -15.91 -5.02 -5.07
N LEU A 107 -15.44 -4.15 -5.95
CA LEU A 107 -15.41 -4.40 -7.38
C LEU A 107 -14.25 -5.32 -7.74
N SER A 108 -14.47 -6.22 -8.69
CA SER A 108 -13.36 -7.00 -9.27
C SER A 108 -12.33 -6.04 -9.86
N PRO A 109 -11.01 -6.27 -9.65
CA PRO A 109 -9.96 -5.43 -10.23
C PRO A 109 -10.07 -5.26 -11.74
N VAL A 110 -10.56 -6.27 -12.44
CA VAL A 110 -10.79 -6.23 -13.89
C VAL A 110 -11.91 -5.24 -14.24
N VAL A 111 -13.04 -5.30 -13.52
CA VAL A 111 -14.18 -4.39 -13.75
C VAL A 111 -13.78 -2.95 -13.44
N LEU A 112 -13.07 -2.74 -12.33
CA LEU A 112 -12.59 -1.40 -11.95
C LEU A 112 -11.63 -0.84 -13.01
N SER A 113 -10.66 -1.62 -13.46
CA SER A 113 -9.67 -1.17 -14.46
C SER A 113 -10.30 -0.86 -15.81
N LEU A 114 -11.23 -1.68 -16.28
CA LEU A 114 -11.96 -1.42 -17.53
C LEU A 114 -12.85 -0.16 -17.44
N SER A 115 -13.51 0.03 -16.29
CA SER A 115 -14.33 1.23 -16.06
C SER A 115 -13.48 2.50 -16.03
N LEU A 116 -12.33 2.46 -15.38
CA LEU A 116 -11.37 3.56 -15.36
C LEU A 116 -10.77 3.82 -16.76
N LEU A 117 -10.42 2.77 -17.49
CA LEU A 117 -9.92 2.90 -18.86
C LEU A 117 -10.95 3.60 -19.75
N TYR A 118 -12.22 3.17 -19.69
CA TYR A 118 -13.29 3.80 -20.46
C TYR A 118 -13.48 5.28 -20.11
N LEU A 119 -13.46 5.61 -18.81
CA LEU A 119 -13.56 6.98 -18.33
C LEU A 119 -12.38 7.82 -18.84
N PHE A 120 -11.15 7.31 -18.73
CA PHE A 120 -9.93 8.02 -19.12
C PHE A 120 -9.81 8.17 -20.66
N LEU A 121 -10.35 7.22 -21.43
CA LEU A 121 -10.49 7.39 -22.88
C LEU A 121 -11.38 8.59 -23.23
N LYS A 122 -12.53 8.72 -22.55
CA LYS A 122 -13.43 9.86 -22.76
C LYS A 122 -12.82 11.20 -22.32
N LEU A 123 -11.99 11.19 -21.30
CA LEU A 123 -11.32 12.40 -20.78
C LEU A 123 -9.98 12.71 -21.48
N ASN A 124 -9.55 11.91 -22.47
CA ASN A 124 -8.25 12.01 -23.13
C ASN A 124 -7.06 11.95 -22.13
N MET A 125 -7.20 11.16 -21.08
CA MET A 125 -6.19 11.02 -20.01
C MET A 125 -5.37 9.72 -20.10
N VAL A 126 -5.69 8.86 -21.08
CA VAL A 126 -4.94 7.60 -21.29
C VAL A 126 -3.53 7.91 -21.76
N GLY A 127 -2.54 7.23 -21.17
CA GLY A 127 -1.12 7.44 -21.47
C GLY A 127 -0.52 8.72 -20.88
N THR A 128 -1.28 9.45 -20.05
CA THR A 128 -0.78 10.66 -19.38
C THR A 128 -0.36 10.38 -17.93
N VAL A 129 0.60 11.14 -17.42
CA VAL A 129 1.04 11.07 -16.01
C VAL A 129 -0.13 11.39 -15.06
N SER A 130 -0.96 12.36 -15.41
CA SER A 130 -2.14 12.73 -14.63
C SER A 130 -3.17 11.59 -14.53
N GLY A 131 -3.39 10.85 -15.62
CA GLY A 131 -4.26 9.68 -15.62
C GLY A 131 -3.75 8.59 -14.68
N VAL A 132 -2.44 8.30 -14.72
CA VAL A 132 -1.81 7.34 -13.82
C VAL A 132 -1.93 7.79 -12.35
N MET A 133 -1.65 9.06 -12.07
CA MET A 133 -1.78 9.61 -10.70
C MET A 133 -3.20 9.51 -10.18
N LEU A 134 -4.22 9.83 -10.98
CA LEU A 134 -5.62 9.74 -10.57
C LEU A 134 -6.07 8.30 -10.32
N ALA A 135 -5.66 7.36 -11.18
CA ALA A 135 -5.96 5.94 -10.98
C ALA A 135 -5.36 5.40 -9.68
N GLN A 136 -4.10 5.71 -9.42
CA GLN A 136 -3.42 5.33 -8.19
C GLN A 136 -4.03 6.02 -6.96
N LEU A 137 -4.34 7.33 -7.06
CA LEU A 137 -4.95 8.09 -5.97
C LEU A 137 -6.30 7.47 -5.56
N MET A 138 -7.13 7.06 -6.50
CA MET A 138 -8.43 6.45 -6.21
C MET A 138 -8.29 5.20 -5.34
N SER A 139 -7.41 4.28 -5.70
CA SER A 139 -7.17 3.05 -4.96
C SER A 139 -6.48 3.31 -3.62
N SER A 140 -5.43 4.15 -3.62
CA SER A 140 -4.65 4.46 -2.43
C SER A 140 -5.45 5.27 -1.41
N PHE A 141 -6.31 6.20 -1.86
CA PHE A 141 -7.21 6.96 -1.00
C PHE A 141 -8.22 6.07 -0.28
N ALA A 142 -8.85 5.13 -1.02
CA ALA A 142 -9.78 4.19 -0.44
C ALA A 142 -9.09 3.32 0.62
N PHE A 143 -7.90 2.78 0.30
CA PHE A 143 -7.07 2.02 1.24
C PHE A 143 -6.72 2.84 2.49
N ALA A 144 -6.21 4.06 2.31
CA ALA A 144 -5.83 4.93 3.41
C ALA A 144 -7.04 5.25 4.32
N THR A 145 -8.22 5.53 3.72
CA THR A 145 -9.44 5.79 4.49
C THR A 145 -9.82 4.60 5.36
N ILE A 146 -9.86 3.39 4.79
CA ILE A 146 -10.18 2.15 5.51
C ILE A 146 -9.15 1.91 6.62
N PHE A 147 -7.87 2.06 6.31
CA PHE A 147 -6.79 1.86 7.28
C PHE A 147 -6.93 2.82 8.48
N PHE A 148 -7.14 4.11 8.23
CA PHE A 148 -7.26 5.09 9.30
C PHE A 148 -8.58 5.02 10.07
N THR A 149 -9.66 4.45 9.53
CA THR A 149 -10.88 4.21 10.32
C THR A 149 -10.64 3.22 11.45
N THR A 150 -9.71 2.28 11.30
CA THR A 150 -9.32 1.37 12.39
C THR A 150 -8.60 2.09 13.52
N PHE A 151 -7.89 3.18 13.20
CA PHE A 151 -7.21 4.04 14.18
C PHE A 151 -8.18 4.91 14.98
N TRP A 152 -9.21 5.48 14.30
CA TRP A 152 -10.22 6.33 14.92
C TRP A 152 -11.26 5.51 15.72
N ASN A 153 -10.77 4.72 16.66
CA ASN A 153 -11.61 3.95 17.58
C ASN A 153 -12.08 4.81 18.76
N ILE A 154 -12.93 4.22 19.62
CA ILE A 154 -13.51 4.87 20.81
C ILE A 154 -12.42 5.46 21.71
N LYS A 155 -11.26 4.78 21.84
CA LYS A 155 -10.15 5.25 22.70
C LYS A 155 -9.49 6.51 22.14
N ALA A 156 -9.24 6.58 20.84
CA ALA A 156 -8.66 7.74 20.19
C ALA A 156 -9.58 8.96 20.31
N ARG A 157 -10.89 8.76 20.16
CA ARG A 157 -11.90 9.81 20.36
C ARG A 157 -11.95 10.30 21.80
N ALA A 158 -11.97 9.41 22.76
CA ALA A 158 -11.98 9.77 24.18
C ALA A 158 -10.73 10.57 24.58
N LEU A 159 -9.57 10.23 24.05
CA LEU A 159 -8.35 11.02 24.28
C LEU A 159 -8.39 12.41 23.62
N GLU A 160 -8.98 12.54 22.44
CA GLU A 160 -9.17 13.82 21.78
C GLU A 160 -10.14 14.71 22.57
N GLU A 161 -11.27 14.15 23.02
CA GLU A 161 -12.26 14.84 23.86
C GLU A 161 -11.66 15.32 25.21
N LEU A 162 -10.80 14.50 25.81
CA LEU A 162 -10.10 14.85 27.05
C LEU A 162 -9.18 16.08 26.85
N VAL A 163 -8.52 16.22 25.70
CA VAL A 163 -7.73 17.42 25.41
C VAL A 163 -8.61 18.65 25.33
N TYR A 164 -9.78 18.55 24.71
CA TYR A 164 -10.72 19.69 24.62
C TYR A 164 -11.31 20.06 26.00
N THR A 165 -11.64 19.08 26.83
CA THR A 165 -12.15 19.36 28.20
C THR A 165 -11.10 20.04 29.09
N LEU A 166 -9.82 19.79 28.83
CA LEU A 166 -8.70 20.48 29.48
C LEU A 166 -8.35 21.83 28.87
N GLY A 167 -9.18 22.37 27.96
CA GLY A 167 -8.96 23.65 27.32
C GLY A 167 -7.90 23.65 26.21
N GLY A 168 -7.53 22.46 25.75
CA GLY A 168 -6.55 22.29 24.66
C GLY A 168 -7.13 22.64 23.27
N THR A 169 -6.26 23.05 22.36
CA THR A 169 -6.60 23.34 20.97
C THR A 169 -6.54 22.08 20.08
N THR A 170 -7.20 22.13 18.93
CA THR A 170 -7.15 21.06 17.92
C THR A 170 -5.71 20.70 17.51
N TRP A 171 -4.83 21.71 17.42
CA TRP A 171 -3.42 21.49 17.12
C TRP A 171 -2.68 20.74 18.24
N GLN A 172 -3.01 21.03 19.49
CA GLN A 172 -2.44 20.32 20.63
C GLN A 172 -2.92 18.84 20.68
N ALA A 173 -4.21 18.60 20.41
CA ALA A 173 -4.75 17.26 20.26
C ALA A 173 -4.02 16.49 19.14
N PHE A 174 -3.86 17.11 17.98
CA PHE A 174 -3.17 16.52 16.84
C PHE A 174 -1.72 16.16 17.18
N ARG A 175 -0.94 17.10 17.72
CA ARG A 175 0.50 16.92 17.96
C ARG A 175 0.82 16.02 19.15
N LYS A 176 0.02 16.10 20.26
CA LYS A 176 0.33 15.39 21.50
C LYS A 176 -0.35 14.05 21.65
N VAL A 177 -1.47 13.83 20.95
CA VAL A 177 -2.29 12.60 21.08
C VAL A 177 -2.28 11.82 19.77
N ILE A 178 -2.65 12.47 18.66
CA ILE A 178 -2.88 11.78 17.40
C ILE A 178 -1.55 11.31 16.78
N ILE A 179 -0.58 12.23 16.60
CA ILE A 179 0.74 11.85 16.01
C ILE A 179 1.47 10.77 16.81
N PRO A 180 1.58 10.83 18.15
CA PRO A 180 2.20 9.75 18.90
C PRO A 180 1.44 8.43 18.81
N GLY A 181 0.10 8.49 18.77
CA GLY A 181 -0.74 7.30 18.59
C GLY A 181 -0.62 6.65 17.22
N LEU A 182 -0.30 7.44 16.19
CA LEU A 182 -0.07 6.96 14.82
C LEU A 182 1.30 6.32 14.60
N LYS A 183 2.27 6.49 15.51
CA LYS A 183 3.62 5.93 15.35
C LYS A 183 3.62 4.41 15.13
N GLY A 184 2.77 3.69 15.85
CA GLY A 184 2.61 2.25 15.64
C GLY A 184 2.04 1.89 14.27
N PRO A 185 0.86 2.40 13.88
CA PRO A 185 0.25 2.18 12.57
C PRO A 185 1.10 2.64 11.38
N ILE A 186 1.78 3.78 11.48
CA ILE A 186 2.63 4.31 10.38
C ILE A 186 3.85 3.42 10.12
N LEU A 187 4.40 2.77 11.15
CA LEU A 187 5.52 1.84 10.99
C LEU A 187 5.11 0.50 10.37
N LEU A 188 3.81 0.21 10.32
CA LEU A 188 3.25 -1.03 9.75
C LEU A 188 2.73 -0.85 8.32
N CYS A 189 2.69 0.37 7.80
CA CYS A 189 2.40 0.72 6.41
C CYS A 189 3.68 0.90 5.58
#